data_bb2429781075a2a8f443893f10b45c03
#
_entry.id   bb2429781075a2a8f443893f10b45c03
#
_cell.length_a   1.000
_cell.length_b   1.000
_cell.length_c   1.000
_cell.angle_alpha   90.00
_cell.angle_beta   90.00
_cell.angle_gamma   90.00
#
_symmetry.space_group_name_H-M   'P 1'
#
loop_
_entity.id
_entity.type
_entity.pdbx_description
1 polymer ?
#
loop_
_entity_poly.entity_id
_entity_poly.type
_entity_poly.pdbx_seq_one_letter_code
_entity_poly.pdbx_strand_id
1 'polypeptide(L)'
;MSEITLIEVDSAANPSVAVIWMHGLGADGSDFEPIVPELGLAESPAVRFIFPNAPYRPVTCNGGYVMRAWYDIISLEPDSRQIDETGLLESREIVRQLIQREEKRGIPSQRIFLAGFSQGGAVAYLSALTHPEPLAGVIALSTYIPEAKLITEDLSAANRHIPLFVAHGTDDDVVSIKLGRQAIALLGQCGLKPAWHSYDIPHSVCIDEVRDIGTWLNARISALEAAP
;
A
#
# COMPACT_ATOMS: atom_id res chain seq x y z
N MET A 1 19.39 -9.45 -8.22
CA MET A 1 18.14 -9.74 -7.50
C MET A 1 17.32 -10.69 -8.35
N SER A 2 16.69 -11.71 -7.77
CA SER A 2 15.75 -12.57 -8.50
C SER A 2 14.57 -11.71 -8.98
N GLU A 3 14.12 -11.94 -10.21
CA GLU A 3 12.95 -11.27 -10.77
C GLU A 3 11.72 -11.54 -9.88
N ILE A 4 11.03 -10.46 -9.43
CA ILE A 4 9.86 -10.62 -8.58
C ILE A 4 8.69 -11.14 -9.42
N THR A 5 8.03 -12.19 -8.97
CA THR A 5 6.81 -12.68 -9.62
C THR A 5 5.63 -11.78 -9.25
N LEU A 6 4.69 -11.61 -10.16
CA LEU A 6 3.53 -10.74 -9.94
C LEU A 6 2.33 -11.20 -10.80
N ILE A 7 1.14 -10.74 -10.44
CA ILE A 7 -0.08 -10.85 -11.23
C ILE A 7 -0.41 -9.46 -11.77
N GLU A 8 -0.88 -9.36 -13.00
CA GLU A 8 -1.38 -8.11 -13.60
C GLU A 8 -2.83 -8.29 -14.04
N VAL A 9 -3.64 -7.29 -13.77
CA VAL A 9 -5.03 -7.19 -14.24
C VAL A 9 -5.26 -5.79 -14.77
N ASP A 10 -5.65 -5.67 -16.04
CA ASP A 10 -6.05 -4.39 -16.62
C ASP A 10 -7.58 -4.26 -16.56
N SER A 11 -8.11 -3.17 -16.02
CA SER A 11 -9.56 -2.93 -15.95
C SER A 11 -10.20 -2.76 -17.33
N ALA A 12 -9.42 -2.26 -18.30
CA ALA A 12 -9.78 -2.12 -19.71
C ALA A 12 -8.51 -2.02 -20.57
N ALA A 13 -8.66 -1.95 -21.89
CA ALA A 13 -7.54 -1.81 -22.80
C ALA A 13 -6.80 -0.47 -22.64
N ASN A 14 -5.49 -0.48 -22.88
CA ASN A 14 -4.61 0.70 -22.86
C ASN A 14 -4.62 1.46 -21.53
N PRO A 15 -4.26 0.84 -20.40
CA PRO A 15 -4.23 1.49 -19.11
C PRO A 15 -3.26 2.68 -19.10
N SER A 16 -3.72 3.79 -18.52
CA SER A 16 -2.95 5.01 -18.33
C SER A 16 -2.77 5.38 -16.86
N VAL A 17 -3.29 4.54 -15.97
CA VAL A 17 -3.13 4.62 -14.51
C VAL A 17 -2.66 3.25 -14.01
N ALA A 18 -1.86 3.22 -12.95
CA ALA A 18 -1.45 1.97 -12.31
C ALA A 18 -1.72 1.99 -10.81
N VAL A 19 -2.02 0.81 -10.26
CA VAL A 19 -2.10 0.55 -8.82
C VAL A 19 -1.18 -0.63 -8.50
N ILE A 20 -0.13 -0.39 -7.73
CA ILE A 20 0.75 -1.44 -7.21
C ILE A 20 0.24 -1.82 -5.83
N TRP A 21 -0.27 -3.06 -5.69
CA TRP A 21 -0.97 -3.52 -4.49
C TRP A 21 -0.21 -4.63 -3.79
N MET A 22 0.35 -4.34 -2.62
CA MET A 22 1.13 -5.25 -1.80
C MET A 22 0.24 -6.03 -0.83
N HIS A 23 0.39 -7.36 -0.84
CA HIS A 23 -0.35 -8.28 0.05
C HIS A 23 0.18 -8.27 1.49
N GLY A 24 -0.55 -8.88 2.42
CA GLY A 24 -0.14 -9.07 3.80
C GLY A 24 0.88 -10.20 3.99
N LEU A 25 1.39 -10.33 5.21
CA LEU A 25 2.33 -11.38 5.60
C LEU A 25 1.75 -12.78 5.31
N GLY A 26 2.52 -13.64 4.65
CA GLY A 26 2.15 -15.03 4.36
C GLY A 26 1.20 -15.22 3.17
N ALA A 27 0.59 -14.14 2.65
CA ALA A 27 -0.24 -14.15 1.46
C ALA A 27 0.61 -14.04 0.17
N ASP A 28 -0.03 -13.82 -0.96
CA ASP A 28 0.59 -13.55 -2.25
C ASP A 28 -0.26 -12.61 -3.12
N GLY A 29 0.16 -12.36 -4.35
CA GLY A 29 -0.53 -11.43 -5.26
C GLY A 29 -1.96 -11.84 -5.62
N SER A 30 -2.35 -13.11 -5.46
CA SER A 30 -3.72 -13.58 -5.73
C SER A 30 -4.72 -13.21 -4.64
N ASP A 31 -4.26 -12.73 -3.48
CA ASP A 31 -5.11 -12.39 -2.34
C ASP A 31 -6.06 -11.22 -2.65
N PHE A 32 -5.55 -10.21 -3.36
CA PHE A 32 -6.32 -9.02 -3.71
C PHE A 32 -6.77 -8.94 -5.19
N GLU A 33 -6.29 -9.82 -6.05
CA GLU A 33 -6.74 -9.84 -7.45
C GLU A 33 -8.27 -9.90 -7.59
N PRO A 34 -9.02 -10.73 -6.80
CA PRO A 34 -10.46 -10.86 -6.96
C PRO A 34 -11.28 -9.61 -6.63
N ILE A 35 -10.70 -8.60 -5.95
CA ILE A 35 -11.45 -7.37 -5.62
C ILE A 35 -11.57 -6.41 -6.80
N VAL A 36 -10.77 -6.55 -7.85
CA VAL A 36 -10.72 -5.59 -8.97
C VAL A 36 -12.10 -5.35 -9.60
N PRO A 37 -12.91 -6.37 -9.91
CA PRO A 37 -14.26 -6.16 -10.43
C PRO A 37 -15.20 -5.43 -9.45
N GLU A 38 -14.98 -5.61 -8.14
CA GLU A 38 -15.82 -5.07 -7.07
C GLU A 38 -15.53 -3.58 -6.77
N LEU A 39 -14.40 -3.05 -7.26
CA LEU A 39 -14.04 -1.63 -7.12
C LEU A 39 -14.99 -0.70 -7.90
N GLY A 40 -15.75 -1.21 -8.86
CA GLY A 40 -16.68 -0.39 -9.65
C GLY A 40 -15.99 0.76 -10.37
N LEU A 41 -14.81 0.52 -10.94
CA LEU A 41 -14.07 1.54 -11.66
C LEU A 41 -14.74 1.91 -12.97
N ALA A 42 -14.60 3.18 -13.38
CA ALA A 42 -14.99 3.63 -14.70
C ALA A 42 -14.14 2.92 -15.78
N GLU A 43 -14.72 2.69 -16.97
CA GLU A 43 -14.01 2.04 -18.07
C GLU A 43 -12.81 2.88 -18.59
N SER A 44 -12.89 4.21 -18.43
CA SER A 44 -11.85 5.13 -18.87
C SER A 44 -11.65 6.26 -17.85
N PRO A 45 -10.40 6.58 -17.50
CA PRO A 45 -9.18 5.92 -17.97
C PRO A 45 -9.00 4.50 -17.38
N ALA A 46 -8.47 3.58 -18.18
CA ALA A 46 -8.21 2.23 -17.75
C ALA A 46 -7.07 2.17 -16.72
N VAL A 47 -7.19 1.26 -15.77
CA VAL A 47 -6.27 1.06 -14.66
C VAL A 47 -5.59 -0.30 -14.77
N ARG A 48 -4.27 -0.34 -14.65
CA ARG A 48 -3.48 -1.55 -14.45
C ARG A 48 -3.27 -1.81 -12.97
N PHE A 49 -3.71 -2.97 -12.51
CA PHE A 49 -3.40 -3.48 -11.19
C PHE A 49 -2.19 -4.41 -11.26
N ILE A 50 -1.23 -4.20 -10.39
CA ILE A 50 -0.01 -4.99 -10.26
C ILE A 50 0.02 -5.53 -8.84
N PHE A 51 -0.01 -6.85 -8.70
CA PHE A 51 0.01 -7.58 -7.44
C PHE A 51 1.33 -8.35 -7.32
N PRO A 52 2.39 -7.72 -6.81
CA PRO A 52 3.69 -8.37 -6.67
C PRO A 52 3.67 -9.37 -5.51
N ASN A 53 4.44 -10.45 -5.66
CA ASN A 53 4.68 -11.42 -4.61
C ASN A 53 5.91 -11.04 -3.81
N ALA A 54 5.78 -10.91 -2.49
CA ALA A 54 6.93 -10.72 -1.61
C ALA A 54 7.90 -11.91 -1.71
N PRO A 55 9.20 -11.71 -1.48
CA PRO A 55 10.16 -12.79 -1.41
C PRO A 55 9.84 -13.75 -0.25
N TYR A 56 10.29 -14.99 -0.34
CA TYR A 56 10.29 -15.93 0.78
C TYR A 56 11.43 -15.59 1.75
N ARG A 57 11.10 -15.46 3.03
CA ARG A 57 12.08 -15.24 4.10
C ARG A 57 11.61 -15.87 5.41
N PRO A 58 12.52 -16.23 6.34
CA PRO A 58 12.11 -16.62 7.68
C PRO A 58 11.47 -15.44 8.41
N VAL A 59 10.40 -15.70 9.17
CA VAL A 59 9.68 -14.71 9.98
C VAL A 59 9.84 -15.05 11.45
N THR A 60 10.58 -14.20 12.17
CA THR A 60 11.01 -14.47 13.56
C THR A 60 9.83 -14.61 14.51
N CYS A 61 8.82 -13.73 14.46
CA CYS A 61 7.63 -13.83 15.31
C CYS A 61 6.78 -15.09 15.05
N ASN A 62 6.97 -15.76 13.91
CA ASN A 62 6.34 -17.04 13.56
C ASN A 62 7.32 -18.23 13.74
N GLY A 63 8.25 -18.13 14.69
CA GLY A 63 9.20 -19.21 14.99
C GLY A 63 10.22 -19.49 13.89
N GLY A 64 10.49 -18.53 13.02
CA GLY A 64 11.40 -18.66 11.89
C GLY A 64 10.81 -19.40 10.68
N TYR A 65 9.48 -19.61 10.65
CA TYR A 65 8.83 -20.23 9.49
C TYR A 65 9.05 -19.40 8.23
N VAL A 66 9.42 -20.07 7.12
CA VAL A 66 9.70 -19.43 5.84
C VAL A 66 8.39 -19.21 5.08
N MET A 67 8.05 -17.96 4.86
CA MET A 67 6.85 -17.55 4.14
C MET A 67 7.11 -16.29 3.29
N ARG A 68 6.15 -15.90 2.45
CA ARG A 68 6.21 -14.61 1.76
C ARG A 68 6.10 -13.47 2.75
N ALA A 69 7.10 -12.62 2.79
CA ALA A 69 7.16 -11.49 3.70
C ALA A 69 7.96 -10.34 3.07
N TRP A 70 7.45 -9.12 3.19
CA TRP A 70 8.13 -7.92 2.72
C TRP A 70 9.37 -7.63 3.60
N TYR A 71 9.27 -7.86 4.89
CA TYR A 71 10.35 -7.74 5.88
C TYR A 71 10.12 -8.71 7.03
N ASP A 72 11.14 -9.01 7.82
CA ASP A 72 10.97 -9.83 9.02
C ASP A 72 10.29 -9.02 10.14
N ILE A 73 9.35 -9.65 10.82
CA ILE A 73 8.74 -9.13 12.05
C ILE A 73 9.38 -9.89 13.21
N ILE A 74 10.13 -9.16 14.04
CA ILE A 74 10.89 -9.73 15.15
C ILE A 74 9.99 -9.97 16.35
N SER A 75 9.14 -8.98 16.71
CA SER A 75 8.16 -9.11 17.78
C SER A 75 6.85 -8.42 17.47
N LEU A 76 5.76 -8.96 18.06
CA LEU A 76 4.39 -8.48 17.93
C LEU A 76 3.89 -8.06 19.32
N GLU A 77 4.20 -6.83 19.72
CA GLU A 77 3.62 -6.24 20.92
C GLU A 77 2.30 -5.53 20.57
N PRO A 78 1.33 -5.44 21.50
CA PRO A 78 0.01 -4.86 21.19
C PRO A 78 0.05 -3.45 20.61
N ASP A 79 0.97 -2.62 21.08
CA ASP A 79 1.07 -1.20 20.71
C ASP A 79 2.38 -0.85 19.95
N SER A 80 3.19 -1.85 19.58
CA SER A 80 4.45 -1.66 18.84
C SER A 80 4.81 -2.90 18.02
N ARG A 81 5.67 -2.70 17.03
CA ARG A 81 6.26 -3.78 16.21
C ARG A 81 7.76 -3.57 16.17
N GLN A 82 8.50 -4.63 16.47
CA GLN A 82 9.93 -4.63 16.20
C GLN A 82 10.15 -5.37 14.87
N ILE A 83 10.80 -4.71 13.93
CA ILE A 83 10.93 -5.18 12.57
C ILE A 83 12.39 -5.17 12.10
N ASP A 84 12.67 -5.92 11.04
CA ASP A 84 13.89 -5.82 10.26
C ASP A 84 13.83 -4.60 9.34
N GLU A 85 14.51 -3.51 9.74
CA GLU A 85 14.59 -2.27 8.96
C GLU A 85 15.26 -2.49 7.61
N THR A 86 16.30 -3.35 7.55
CA THR A 86 17.00 -3.66 6.30
C THR A 86 16.06 -4.30 5.29
N GLY A 87 15.30 -5.32 5.69
CA GLY A 87 14.32 -5.97 4.84
C GLY A 87 13.19 -5.04 4.41
N LEU A 88 12.80 -4.09 5.28
CA LEU A 88 11.83 -3.05 4.92
C LEU A 88 12.36 -2.12 3.82
N LEU A 89 13.63 -1.70 3.92
CA LEU A 89 14.28 -0.87 2.89
C LEU A 89 14.50 -1.62 1.58
N GLU A 90 14.82 -2.93 1.63
CA GLU A 90 14.85 -3.80 0.44
C GLU A 90 13.49 -3.84 -0.25
N SER A 91 12.41 -3.95 0.51
CA SER A 91 11.03 -3.96 -0.03
C SER A 91 10.65 -2.62 -0.65
N ARG A 92 11.07 -1.50 -0.05
CA ARG A 92 10.94 -0.17 -0.69
C ARG A 92 11.64 -0.13 -2.04
N GLU A 93 12.83 -0.72 -2.16
CA GLU A 93 13.56 -0.77 -3.43
C GLU A 93 12.84 -1.63 -4.47
N ILE A 94 12.21 -2.73 -4.08
CA ILE A 94 11.35 -3.54 -4.96
C ILE A 94 10.20 -2.69 -5.50
N VAL A 95 9.50 -1.96 -4.64
CA VAL A 95 8.39 -1.09 -5.07
C VAL A 95 8.90 0.02 -6.01
N ARG A 96 10.07 0.60 -5.74
CA ARG A 96 10.68 1.60 -6.63
C ARG A 96 10.94 1.03 -8.02
N GLN A 97 11.41 -0.20 -8.13
CA GLN A 97 11.62 -0.87 -9.41
C GLN A 97 10.30 -1.15 -10.16
N LEU A 98 9.23 -1.48 -9.44
CA LEU A 98 7.90 -1.63 -10.03
C LEU A 98 7.35 -0.30 -10.56
N ILE A 99 7.54 0.81 -9.83
CA ILE A 99 7.20 2.15 -10.32
C ILE A 99 7.97 2.45 -11.61
N GLN A 100 9.28 2.29 -11.62
CA GLN A 100 10.12 2.52 -12.81
C GLN A 100 9.73 1.61 -13.99
N ARG A 101 9.26 0.39 -13.72
CA ARG A 101 8.75 -0.51 -14.76
C ARG A 101 7.52 0.08 -15.43
N GLU A 102 6.58 0.61 -14.67
CA GLU A 102 5.37 1.21 -15.21
C GLU A 102 5.67 2.54 -15.94
N GLU A 103 6.61 3.34 -15.46
CA GLU A 103 7.09 4.53 -16.17
C GLU A 103 7.67 4.18 -17.55
N LYS A 104 8.49 3.14 -17.64
CA LYS A 104 9.03 2.62 -18.91
C LYS A 104 7.93 2.12 -19.84
N ARG A 105 6.78 1.70 -19.31
CA ARG A 105 5.59 1.26 -20.05
C ARG A 105 4.67 2.43 -20.43
N GLY A 106 5.02 3.66 -20.06
CA GLY A 106 4.31 4.89 -20.43
C GLY A 106 3.31 5.40 -19.38
N ILE A 107 3.28 4.84 -18.16
CA ILE A 107 2.47 5.35 -17.05
C ILE A 107 3.37 6.16 -16.12
N PRO A 108 3.33 7.51 -16.14
CA PRO A 108 4.22 8.33 -15.34
C PRO A 108 3.90 8.22 -13.84
N SER A 109 4.88 8.49 -12.97
CA SER A 109 4.79 8.30 -11.52
C SER A 109 3.56 8.96 -10.90
N GLN A 110 3.20 10.17 -11.31
CA GLN A 110 2.01 10.89 -10.83
C GLN A 110 0.67 10.24 -11.19
N ARG A 111 0.67 9.15 -11.94
CA ARG A 111 -0.49 8.31 -12.27
C ARG A 111 -0.40 6.92 -11.64
N ILE A 112 0.55 6.71 -10.72
CA ILE A 112 0.76 5.43 -10.01
C ILE A 112 0.31 5.58 -8.56
N PHE A 113 -0.62 4.72 -8.14
CA PHE A 113 -1.03 4.56 -6.75
C PHE A 113 -0.26 3.40 -6.10
N LEU A 114 0.05 3.54 -4.83
CA LEU A 114 0.55 2.44 -4.01
C LEU A 114 -0.54 2.00 -3.04
N ALA A 115 -0.85 0.72 -3.04
CA ALA A 115 -1.84 0.12 -2.16
C ALA A 115 -1.23 -1.03 -1.36
N GLY A 116 -1.75 -1.30 -0.17
CA GLY A 116 -1.33 -2.47 0.57
C GLY A 116 -2.16 -2.74 1.82
N PHE A 117 -2.20 -4.01 2.17
CA PHE A 117 -2.87 -4.53 3.35
C PHE A 117 -1.84 -4.99 4.38
N SER A 118 -2.03 -4.67 5.65
CA SER A 118 -1.20 -5.14 6.75
C SER A 118 0.29 -4.81 6.51
N GLN A 119 1.17 -5.80 6.42
CA GLN A 119 2.59 -5.62 6.12
C GLN A 119 2.82 -4.88 4.78
N GLY A 120 2.00 -5.18 3.75
CA GLY A 120 2.06 -4.48 2.47
C GLY A 120 1.68 -3.00 2.56
N GLY A 121 0.75 -2.65 3.45
CA GLY A 121 0.37 -1.27 3.73
C GLY A 121 1.50 -0.46 4.37
N ALA A 122 2.28 -1.09 5.25
CA ALA A 122 3.48 -0.50 5.84
C ALA A 122 4.54 -0.16 4.78
N VAL A 123 4.74 -1.08 3.81
CA VAL A 123 5.63 -0.85 2.66
C VAL A 123 5.07 0.26 1.75
N ALA A 124 3.74 0.31 1.54
CA ALA A 124 3.11 1.37 0.75
C ALA A 124 3.35 2.76 1.35
N TYR A 125 3.18 2.92 2.67
CA TYR A 125 3.49 4.16 3.36
C TYR A 125 4.94 4.60 3.15
N LEU A 126 5.89 3.72 3.50
CA LEU A 126 7.31 4.07 3.37
C LEU A 126 7.66 4.40 1.92
N SER A 127 7.27 3.55 0.99
CA SER A 127 7.62 3.72 -0.42
C SER A 127 7.06 5.01 -1.00
N ALA A 128 5.79 5.33 -0.74
CA ALA A 128 5.16 6.53 -1.28
C ALA A 128 5.69 7.81 -0.64
N LEU A 129 5.80 7.84 0.68
CA LEU A 129 6.15 9.04 1.41
C LEU A 129 7.62 9.43 1.23
N THR A 130 8.50 8.47 0.88
CA THR A 130 9.92 8.72 0.61
C THR A 130 10.28 8.71 -0.89
N HIS A 131 9.29 8.52 -1.79
CA HIS A 131 9.55 8.52 -3.23
C HIS A 131 9.92 9.93 -3.73
N PRO A 132 10.99 10.07 -4.54
CA PRO A 132 11.48 11.39 -4.95
C PRO A 132 10.54 12.13 -5.92
N GLU A 133 9.71 11.42 -6.67
CA GLU A 133 8.77 11.98 -7.62
C GLU A 133 7.32 11.92 -7.12
N PRO A 134 6.40 12.77 -7.63
CA PRO A 134 5.00 12.71 -7.22
C PRO A 134 4.37 11.37 -7.56
N LEU A 135 3.55 10.83 -6.65
CA LEU A 135 2.69 9.69 -6.87
C LEU A 135 1.22 10.11 -6.80
N ALA A 136 0.33 9.29 -7.38
CA ALA A 136 -1.10 9.58 -7.47
C ALA A 136 -1.82 9.49 -6.11
N GLY A 137 -1.41 8.56 -5.24
CA GLY A 137 -2.03 8.36 -3.94
C GLY A 137 -1.59 7.08 -3.25
N VAL A 138 -2.06 6.91 -2.01
CA VAL A 138 -1.80 5.72 -1.18
C VAL A 138 -3.12 5.15 -0.67
N ILE A 139 -3.25 3.84 -0.69
CA ILE A 139 -4.32 3.07 -0.05
C ILE A 139 -3.67 2.16 0.99
N ALA A 140 -3.94 2.43 2.27
CA ALA A 140 -3.32 1.72 3.39
C ALA A 140 -4.41 1.06 4.26
N LEU A 141 -4.46 -0.28 4.24
CA LEU A 141 -5.52 -1.08 4.83
C LEU A 141 -5.00 -1.89 6.02
N SER A 142 -5.66 -1.77 7.18
CA SER A 142 -5.38 -2.55 8.41
C SER A 142 -3.87 -2.60 8.73
N THR A 143 -3.22 -1.42 8.72
CA THR A 143 -1.76 -1.31 8.76
C THR A 143 -1.27 -0.27 9.75
N TYR A 144 0.03 -0.11 9.82
CA TYR A 144 0.76 0.78 10.70
C TYR A 144 1.97 1.40 9.99
N ILE A 145 2.57 2.41 10.60
CA ILE A 145 3.88 2.92 10.14
C ILE A 145 4.97 2.18 10.92
N PRO A 146 5.78 1.36 10.22
CA PRO A 146 6.70 0.44 10.89
C PRO A 146 7.88 1.15 11.56
N GLU A 147 8.38 2.24 10.97
CA GLU A 147 9.48 3.04 11.49
C GLU A 147 9.22 4.52 11.20
N ALA A 148 8.76 5.23 12.24
CA ALA A 148 8.38 6.64 12.15
C ALA A 148 9.54 7.53 11.67
N LYS A 149 10.76 7.22 12.10
CA LYS A 149 11.96 8.00 11.79
C LYS A 149 12.25 8.03 10.30
N LEU A 150 12.11 6.89 9.61
CA LEU A 150 12.33 6.80 8.15
C LEU A 150 11.36 7.70 7.37
N ILE A 151 10.14 7.93 7.89
CA ILE A 151 9.19 8.84 7.25
C ILE A 151 9.48 10.29 7.62
N THR A 152 9.71 10.59 8.90
CA THR A 152 9.89 11.98 9.36
C THR A 152 11.18 12.63 8.84
N GLU A 153 12.24 11.85 8.69
CA GLU A 153 13.54 12.34 8.19
C GLU A 153 13.60 12.38 6.65
N ASP A 154 12.96 11.40 5.97
CA ASP A 154 13.05 11.22 4.52
C ASP A 154 11.76 11.62 3.77
N LEU A 155 10.81 12.33 4.42
CA LEU A 155 9.57 12.73 3.76
C LEU A 155 9.85 13.54 2.50
N SER A 156 9.47 12.98 1.36
CA SER A 156 9.66 13.61 0.06
C SER A 156 8.84 14.89 -0.08
N ALA A 157 9.49 15.96 -0.54
CA ALA A 157 8.81 17.21 -0.86
C ALA A 157 7.73 17.02 -1.94
N ALA A 158 7.95 16.10 -2.88
CA ALA A 158 7.01 15.78 -3.95
C ALA A 158 5.70 15.15 -3.46
N ASN A 159 5.75 14.42 -2.32
CA ASN A 159 4.62 13.68 -1.77
C ASN A 159 4.05 14.27 -0.46
N ARG A 160 4.39 15.52 -0.13
CA ARG A 160 3.87 16.21 1.08
C ARG A 160 2.36 16.42 1.10
N HIS A 161 1.71 16.33 -0.04
CA HIS A 161 0.27 16.50 -0.19
C HIS A 161 -0.39 15.30 -0.89
N ILE A 162 0.31 14.16 -0.92
CA ILE A 162 -0.20 12.95 -1.55
C ILE A 162 -1.56 12.56 -0.93
N PRO A 163 -2.57 12.26 -1.74
CA PRO A 163 -3.84 11.75 -1.23
C PRO A 163 -3.64 10.39 -0.55
N LEU A 164 -4.27 10.20 0.64
CA LEU A 164 -4.20 8.94 1.38
C LEU A 164 -5.61 8.47 1.73
N PHE A 165 -5.95 7.26 1.33
CA PHE A 165 -7.08 6.48 1.84
C PHE A 165 -6.54 5.52 2.89
N VAL A 166 -7.05 5.61 4.11
CA VAL A 166 -6.60 4.77 5.22
C VAL A 166 -7.80 4.12 5.86
N ALA A 167 -7.80 2.80 5.94
CA ALA A 167 -8.90 2.04 6.51
C ALA A 167 -8.44 0.99 7.52
N HIS A 168 -9.29 0.67 8.49
CA HIS A 168 -8.97 -0.28 9.56
C HIS A 168 -10.21 -0.96 10.11
N GLY A 169 -10.08 -2.26 10.45
CA GLY A 169 -11.09 -2.99 11.22
C GLY A 169 -11.14 -2.55 12.67
N THR A 170 -12.34 -2.35 13.24
CA THR A 170 -12.49 -2.00 14.67
C THR A 170 -12.12 -3.14 15.59
N ASP A 171 -12.32 -4.38 15.13
CA ASP A 171 -12.10 -5.63 15.87
C ASP A 171 -10.81 -6.34 15.43
N ASP A 172 -9.87 -5.59 14.82
CA ASP A 172 -8.59 -6.12 14.36
C ASP A 172 -7.71 -6.52 15.55
N ASP A 173 -7.53 -7.82 15.72
CA ASP A 173 -6.74 -8.47 16.77
C ASP A 173 -5.31 -8.81 16.33
N VAL A 174 -4.97 -8.61 15.04
CA VAL A 174 -3.64 -8.83 14.48
C VAL A 174 -2.85 -7.51 14.45
N VAL A 175 -3.42 -6.48 13.83
CA VAL A 175 -2.88 -5.12 13.85
C VAL A 175 -3.89 -4.23 14.57
N SER A 176 -3.68 -3.99 15.86
CA SER A 176 -4.60 -3.17 16.65
C SER A 176 -4.91 -1.84 15.96
N ILE A 177 -6.19 -1.45 15.93
CA ILE A 177 -6.64 -0.15 15.41
C ILE A 177 -5.90 1.04 16.05
N LYS A 178 -5.33 0.88 17.25
CA LYS A 178 -4.47 1.88 17.87
C LYS A 178 -3.24 2.19 17.03
N LEU A 179 -2.63 1.17 16.40
CA LEU A 179 -1.48 1.35 15.51
C LEU A 179 -1.87 2.14 14.24
N GLY A 180 -3.05 1.88 13.69
CA GLY A 180 -3.61 2.67 12.60
C GLY A 180 -3.83 4.13 13.00
N ARG A 181 -4.39 4.37 14.20
CA ARG A 181 -4.57 5.74 14.72
C ARG A 181 -3.26 6.45 15.02
N GLN A 182 -2.23 5.74 15.48
CA GLN A 182 -0.88 6.28 15.65
C GLN A 182 -0.29 6.70 14.29
N ALA A 183 -0.49 5.88 13.24
CA ALA A 183 -0.09 6.24 11.88
C ALA A 183 -0.77 7.53 11.41
N ILE A 184 -2.10 7.66 11.61
CA ILE A 184 -2.85 8.88 11.27
C ILE A 184 -2.29 10.11 12.04
N ALA A 185 -2.01 9.96 13.33
CA ALA A 185 -1.46 11.05 14.12
C ALA A 185 -0.08 11.51 13.63
N LEU A 186 0.81 10.55 13.28
CA LEU A 186 2.13 10.85 12.72
C LEU A 186 2.02 11.54 11.36
N LEU A 187 1.16 11.03 10.46
CA LEU A 187 0.90 11.64 9.15
C LEU A 187 0.40 13.09 9.31
N GLY A 188 -0.50 13.33 10.27
CA GLY A 188 -0.98 14.67 10.61
C GLY A 188 0.13 15.60 11.10
N GLN A 189 1.06 15.12 11.94
CA GLN A 189 2.24 15.87 12.37
C GLN A 189 3.16 16.22 11.18
N CYS A 190 3.22 15.36 10.17
CA CYS A 190 3.93 15.63 8.91
C CYS A 190 3.16 16.57 7.95
N GLY A 191 1.97 17.06 8.32
CA GLY A 191 1.15 17.94 7.50
C GLY A 191 0.27 17.24 6.46
N LEU A 192 0.23 15.91 6.46
CA LEU A 192 -0.61 15.10 5.59
C LEU A 192 -2.05 15.04 6.13
N LYS A 193 -3.02 14.81 5.24
CA LYS A 193 -4.45 14.77 5.59
C LYS A 193 -5.08 13.46 5.08
N PRO A 194 -4.83 12.33 5.77
CA PRO A 194 -5.41 11.05 5.37
C PRO A 194 -6.94 11.04 5.53
N ALA A 195 -7.65 10.45 4.57
CA ALA A 195 -9.06 10.09 4.71
C ALA A 195 -9.12 8.79 5.52
N TRP A 196 -9.60 8.87 6.77
CA TRP A 196 -9.71 7.74 7.68
C TRP A 196 -11.08 7.10 7.62
N HIS A 197 -11.10 5.78 7.45
CA HIS A 197 -12.29 4.93 7.47
C HIS A 197 -12.13 3.81 8.48
N SER A 198 -13.21 3.35 9.08
CA SER A 198 -13.19 2.16 9.94
C SER A 198 -14.44 1.33 9.73
N TYR A 199 -14.30 0.01 9.83
CA TYR A 199 -15.35 -0.97 9.57
C TYR A 199 -15.40 -1.96 10.74
N ASP A 200 -16.61 -2.47 11.06
CA ASP A 200 -16.81 -3.43 12.13
C ASP A 200 -16.41 -4.85 11.67
N ILE A 201 -15.09 -5.03 11.46
CA ILE A 201 -14.48 -6.27 10.96
C ILE A 201 -13.18 -6.56 11.71
N PRO A 202 -12.74 -7.83 11.74
CA PRO A 202 -11.41 -8.22 12.22
C PRO A 202 -10.31 -7.79 11.24
N HIS A 203 -9.12 -8.45 11.29
CA HIS A 203 -8.01 -8.23 10.36
C HIS A 203 -8.33 -8.75 8.94
N SER A 204 -9.17 -8.04 8.22
CA SER A 204 -9.67 -8.41 6.89
C SER A 204 -10.11 -7.16 6.13
N VAL A 205 -10.69 -7.36 4.94
CA VAL A 205 -11.31 -6.31 4.11
C VAL A 205 -12.75 -6.74 3.81
N CYS A 206 -13.71 -5.81 3.92
CA CYS A 206 -15.12 -6.08 3.59
C CYS A 206 -15.53 -5.42 2.28
N ILE A 207 -16.69 -5.83 1.77
CA ILE A 207 -17.19 -5.33 0.48
C ILE A 207 -17.47 -3.82 0.51
N ASP A 208 -17.91 -3.27 1.64
CA ASP A 208 -18.18 -1.84 1.77
C ASP A 208 -16.87 -1.04 1.73
N GLU A 209 -15.80 -1.55 2.36
CA GLU A 209 -14.45 -0.98 2.25
C GLU A 209 -13.94 -1.00 0.79
N VAL A 210 -14.14 -2.11 0.06
CA VAL A 210 -13.77 -2.23 -1.35
C VAL A 210 -14.51 -1.20 -2.22
N ARG A 211 -15.80 -0.98 -1.98
CA ARG A 211 -16.61 0.03 -2.67
C ARG A 211 -16.16 1.46 -2.37
N ASP A 212 -15.81 1.74 -1.11
CA ASP A 212 -15.28 3.04 -0.70
C ASP A 212 -13.91 3.30 -1.34
N ILE A 213 -13.03 2.29 -1.42
CA ILE A 213 -11.77 2.36 -2.16
C ILE A 213 -12.04 2.68 -3.64
N GLY A 214 -12.96 1.98 -4.28
CA GLY A 214 -13.34 2.22 -5.67
C GLY A 214 -13.87 3.63 -5.91
N THR A 215 -14.73 4.12 -5.02
CA THR A 215 -15.26 5.50 -5.05
C THR A 215 -14.13 6.52 -4.93
N TRP A 216 -13.21 6.31 -3.99
CA TRP A 216 -12.06 7.18 -3.79
C TRP A 216 -11.12 7.15 -5.00
N LEU A 217 -10.79 5.97 -5.54
CA LEU A 217 -9.97 5.83 -6.75
C LEU A 217 -10.58 6.57 -7.94
N ASN A 218 -11.87 6.37 -8.23
CA ASN A 218 -12.56 7.06 -9.31
C ASN A 218 -12.47 8.58 -9.17
N ALA A 219 -12.66 9.12 -7.96
CA ALA A 219 -12.53 10.55 -7.69
C ALA A 219 -11.09 11.06 -7.90
N ARG A 220 -10.07 10.31 -7.47
CA ARG A 220 -8.66 10.67 -7.68
C ARG A 220 -8.26 10.61 -9.14
N ILE A 221 -8.65 9.55 -9.85
CA ILE A 221 -8.38 9.39 -11.29
C ILE A 221 -9.04 10.52 -12.09
N SER A 222 -10.29 10.86 -11.80
CA SER A 222 -10.98 11.99 -12.44
C SER A 222 -10.25 13.33 -12.20
N ALA A 223 -9.70 13.53 -11.01
CA ALA A 223 -8.91 14.71 -10.70
C ALA A 223 -7.59 14.78 -11.49
N LEU A 224 -6.96 13.64 -11.78
CA LEU A 224 -5.77 13.57 -12.64
C LEU A 224 -6.07 13.94 -14.09
N GLU A 225 -7.26 13.60 -14.60
CA GLU A 225 -7.69 13.97 -15.97
C GLU A 225 -8.05 15.47 -16.09
N ALA A 226 -8.47 16.08 -14.99
CA ALA A 226 -8.84 17.50 -14.96
C ALA A 226 -7.64 18.44 -14.75
N ALA A 227 -6.47 17.90 -14.40
CA ALA A 227 -5.26 18.69 -14.22
C ALA A 227 -4.73 19.19 -15.58
N PRO A 228 -4.36 20.47 -15.72
CA PRO A 228 -3.91 21.05 -16.98
C PRO A 228 -2.58 20.53 -17.47
#